data_0b71288e2b15bfe85a3c64bcaeca520a
#
_entry.id   0b71288e2b15bfe85a3c64bcaeca520a
#
_cell.length_a   1.000
_cell.length_b   1.000
_cell.length_c   1.000
_cell.angle_alpha   90.00
_cell.angle_beta   90.00
_cell.angle_gamma   90.00
#
_symmetry.space_group_name_H-M   'P 1'
#
loop_
_entity.id
_entity.type
_entity.pdbx_description
1 polymer ?
#
loop_
_entity_poly.entity_id
_entity_poly.type
_entity_poly.pdbx_seq_one_letter_code
_entity_poly.pdbx_strand_id
1 'polypeptide(L)'
;QDVERNFRGCGYGERGGRMEQVKTGAFIFATAVVIFCFVFFYILEKKNTSVRKIMLITVLTTMSIAGRFIFAPFPGFKPVTAVVIIAGMYLGIEAGFYCGALTALVTNFYFGQGMYTPFQMLTWGLIGIISALIGGLLRKNKAVLMIYGVFAGVIFSLLMDIYTVIWTFGTFRWS
;
A
#
# COMPACT_ATOMS: atom_id res chain seq x y z
N GLN A 1 -12.75 33.44 -39.14
CA GLN A 1 -11.39 32.96 -38.83
C GLN A 1 -10.94 33.38 -37.41
N ASP A 2 -11.41 34.49 -36.88
CA ASP A 2 -10.99 34.98 -35.54
C ASP A 2 -11.76 34.33 -34.37
N VAL A 3 -12.97 33.82 -34.61
CA VAL A 3 -13.81 33.13 -33.61
C VAL A 3 -13.23 31.73 -33.29
N GLU A 4 -12.68 31.03 -34.29
CA GLU A 4 -12.06 29.71 -34.09
C GLU A 4 -10.70 29.79 -33.35
N ARG A 5 -9.96 30.90 -33.47
CA ARG A 5 -8.71 31.14 -32.72
C ARG A 5 -8.96 31.36 -31.25
N ASN A 6 -10.06 32.04 -30.89
CA ASN A 6 -10.40 32.34 -29.49
C ASN A 6 -10.88 31.09 -28.70
N PHE A 7 -11.56 30.15 -29.40
CA PHE A 7 -12.00 28.90 -28.78
C PHE A 7 -10.85 27.91 -28.49
N ARG A 8 -9.76 27.93 -29.26
CA ARG A 8 -8.59 27.07 -29.03
C ARG A 8 -7.66 27.57 -27.90
N GLY A 9 -7.66 28.86 -27.60
CA GLY A 9 -6.82 29.45 -26.56
C GLY A 9 -7.31 29.26 -25.15
N CYS A 10 -8.62 29.29 -24.92
CA CYS A 10 -9.21 29.31 -23.57
C CYS A 10 -9.29 27.94 -22.91
N GLY A 11 -9.34 26.84 -23.67
CA GLY A 11 -9.48 25.48 -23.11
C GLY A 11 -8.15 24.73 -22.91
N TYR A 12 -7.07 25.19 -23.46
CA TYR A 12 -5.79 24.48 -23.45
C TYR A 12 -4.93 24.87 -22.22
N GLY A 13 -4.97 26.12 -21.80
CA GLY A 13 -4.20 26.64 -20.66
C GLY A 13 -4.71 26.13 -19.30
N GLU A 14 -6.03 26.12 -19.10
CA GLU A 14 -6.64 25.67 -17.84
C GLU A 14 -6.50 24.16 -17.62
N ARG A 15 -6.54 23.35 -18.68
CA ARG A 15 -6.38 21.90 -18.60
C ARG A 15 -4.94 21.49 -18.35
N GLY A 16 -3.97 22.18 -18.93
CA GLY A 16 -2.54 21.97 -18.66
C GLY A 16 -2.19 22.24 -17.21
N GLY A 17 -2.63 23.35 -16.66
CA GLY A 17 -2.39 23.73 -15.26
C GLY A 17 -3.04 22.78 -14.25
N ARG A 18 -4.24 22.28 -14.54
CA ARG A 18 -4.95 21.34 -13.66
C ARG A 18 -4.28 19.95 -13.63
N MET A 19 -3.80 19.47 -14.78
CA MET A 19 -3.06 18.20 -14.85
C MET A 19 -1.70 18.29 -14.15
N GLU A 20 -1.04 19.41 -14.21
CA GLU A 20 0.21 19.65 -13.52
C GLU A 20 0.00 19.72 -12.01
N GLN A 21 -1.07 20.34 -11.54
CA GLN A 21 -1.45 20.36 -10.13
C GLN A 21 -1.76 18.97 -9.57
N VAL A 22 -2.48 18.12 -10.33
CA VAL A 22 -2.79 16.74 -9.91
C VAL A 22 -1.51 15.90 -9.83
N LYS A 23 -0.61 16.02 -10.81
CA LYS A 23 0.70 15.34 -10.77
C LYS A 23 1.54 15.82 -9.60
N THR A 24 1.62 17.13 -9.38
CA THR A 24 2.37 17.72 -8.27
C THR A 24 1.78 17.28 -6.93
N GLY A 25 0.45 17.26 -6.78
CA GLY A 25 -0.23 16.76 -5.58
C GLY A 25 0.06 15.28 -5.31
N ALA A 26 0.04 14.44 -6.36
CA ALA A 26 0.37 13.03 -6.24
C ALA A 26 1.85 12.79 -5.87
N PHE A 27 2.77 13.59 -6.43
CA PHE A 27 4.18 13.55 -6.05
C PHE A 27 4.39 13.95 -4.58
N ILE A 28 3.78 15.04 -4.14
CA ILE A 28 3.86 15.50 -2.75
C ILE A 28 3.31 14.43 -1.81
N PHE A 29 2.16 13.83 -2.15
CA PHE A 29 1.57 12.77 -1.34
C PHE A 29 2.46 11.52 -1.28
N ALA A 30 3.00 11.06 -2.42
CA ALA A 30 3.90 9.91 -2.44
C ALA A 30 5.18 10.18 -1.64
N THR A 31 5.75 11.39 -1.74
CA THR A 31 6.91 11.80 -0.97
C THR A 31 6.58 11.83 0.53
N ALA A 32 5.40 12.34 0.91
CA ALA A 32 4.95 12.34 2.29
C ALA A 32 4.80 10.91 2.85
N VAL A 33 4.25 9.97 2.05
CA VAL A 33 4.13 8.57 2.45
C VAL A 33 5.51 7.91 2.61
N VAL A 34 6.44 8.18 1.71
CA VAL A 34 7.82 7.68 1.82
C VAL A 34 8.48 8.23 3.09
N ILE A 35 8.38 9.53 3.35
CA ILE A 35 8.90 10.15 4.57
C ILE A 35 8.24 9.52 5.80
N PHE A 36 6.91 9.34 5.79
CA PHE A 36 6.18 8.69 6.88
C PHE A 36 6.70 7.26 7.13
N CYS A 37 6.88 6.47 6.08
CA CYS A 37 7.47 5.15 6.20
C CYS A 37 8.88 5.19 6.81
N PHE A 38 9.75 6.11 6.34
CA PHE A 38 11.10 6.26 6.88
C PHE A 38 11.09 6.71 8.35
N VAL A 39 10.27 7.69 8.72
CA VAL A 39 10.13 8.14 10.11
C VAL A 39 9.60 7.02 10.98
N PHE A 40 8.61 6.26 10.48
CA PHE A 40 8.06 5.12 11.21
C PHE A 40 9.11 4.01 11.40
N PHE A 41 9.91 3.70 10.36
CA PHE A 41 11.06 2.79 10.46
C PHE A 41 12.06 3.28 11.52
N TYR A 42 12.43 4.55 11.49
CA TYR A 42 13.37 5.13 12.45
C TYR A 42 12.88 5.06 13.90
N ILE A 43 11.59 5.36 14.12
CA ILE A 43 10.97 5.27 15.46
C ILE A 43 10.97 3.84 15.98
N LEU A 44 10.69 2.86 15.11
CA LEU A 44 10.65 1.45 15.50
C LEU A 44 12.05 0.86 15.73
N GLU A 45 13.06 1.30 14.97
CA GLU A 45 14.45 0.83 15.11
C GLU A 45 15.05 1.23 16.45
N LYS A 46 14.65 2.38 17.01
CA LYS A 46 15.10 2.85 18.32
C LYS A 46 14.65 1.94 19.49
N LYS A 47 13.73 1.01 19.23
CA LYS A 47 13.25 0.05 20.20
C LYS A 47 14.10 -1.21 20.11
N ASN A 48 14.80 -1.58 21.19
CA ASN A 48 15.63 -2.78 21.27
C ASN A 48 14.84 -4.05 20.89
N THR A 49 14.84 -4.36 19.58
CA THR A 49 14.10 -5.51 19.05
C THR A 49 14.97 -6.76 19.19
N SER A 50 14.46 -7.79 19.85
CA SER A 50 15.17 -9.08 20.00
C SER A 50 15.53 -9.68 18.65
N VAL A 51 16.74 -10.22 18.50
CA VAL A 51 17.22 -10.92 17.28
C VAL A 51 16.23 -11.99 16.83
N ARG A 52 15.63 -12.73 17.76
CA ARG A 52 14.59 -13.71 17.45
C ARG A 52 13.39 -13.10 16.72
N LYS A 53 12.97 -11.89 17.14
CA LYS A 53 11.84 -11.20 16.49
C LYS A 53 12.20 -10.77 15.07
N ILE A 54 13.41 -10.29 14.85
CA ILE A 54 13.91 -9.93 13.52
C ILE A 54 13.92 -11.14 12.59
N MET A 55 14.44 -12.28 13.05
CA MET A 55 14.42 -13.53 12.28
C MET A 55 13.00 -13.95 11.87
N LEU A 56 12.04 -13.88 12.79
CA LEU A 56 10.65 -14.23 12.50
C LEU A 56 10.01 -13.27 11.48
N ILE A 57 10.30 -11.97 11.59
CA ILE A 57 9.82 -10.98 10.61
C ILE A 57 10.39 -11.30 9.21
N THR A 58 11.69 -11.61 9.13
CA THR A 58 12.35 -11.95 7.87
C THR A 58 11.73 -13.20 7.24
N VAL A 59 11.51 -14.26 8.00
CA VAL A 59 10.89 -15.50 7.53
C VAL A 59 9.47 -15.25 7.01
N LEU A 60 8.65 -14.52 7.77
CA LEU A 60 7.27 -14.20 7.36
C LEU A 60 7.25 -13.30 6.11
N THR A 61 8.16 -12.33 6.04
CA THR A 61 8.27 -11.46 4.86
C THR A 61 8.67 -12.27 3.63
N THR A 62 9.64 -13.17 3.75
CA THR A 62 10.06 -14.05 2.64
C THR A 62 8.93 -14.98 2.20
N MET A 63 8.18 -15.54 3.14
CA MET A 63 7.00 -16.36 2.86
C MET A 63 5.92 -15.54 2.14
N SER A 64 5.72 -14.30 2.55
CA SER A 64 4.78 -13.37 1.92
C SER A 64 5.18 -13.04 0.48
N ILE A 65 6.47 -12.78 0.25
CA ILE A 65 7.05 -12.53 -1.08
C ILE A 65 6.86 -13.76 -1.96
N ALA A 66 7.26 -14.95 -1.49
CA ALA A 66 7.10 -16.20 -2.23
C ALA A 66 5.62 -16.48 -2.56
N GLY A 67 4.72 -16.28 -1.60
CA GLY A 67 3.29 -16.40 -1.82
C GLY A 67 2.80 -15.47 -2.93
N ARG A 68 3.26 -14.22 -2.96
CA ARG A 68 2.86 -13.27 -4.01
C ARG A 68 3.34 -13.71 -5.40
N PHE A 69 4.52 -14.31 -5.53
CA PHE A 69 5.01 -14.83 -6.80
C PHE A 69 4.25 -16.08 -7.25
N ILE A 70 4.02 -17.03 -6.35
CA ILE A 70 3.32 -18.29 -6.65
C ILE A 70 1.88 -18.02 -7.10
N PHE A 71 1.20 -17.10 -6.43
CA PHE A 71 -0.20 -16.76 -6.72
C PHE A 71 -0.37 -15.59 -7.70
N ALA A 72 0.71 -15.08 -8.29
CA ALA A 72 0.65 -14.02 -9.29
C ALA A 72 -0.29 -14.32 -10.48
N PRO A 73 -0.39 -15.59 -11.00
CA PRO A 73 -1.31 -15.92 -12.10
C PRO A 73 -2.79 -15.85 -11.70
N PHE A 74 -3.13 -15.87 -10.40
CA PHE A 74 -4.52 -15.86 -9.93
C PHE A 74 -4.96 -14.43 -9.60
N PRO A 75 -5.77 -13.79 -10.47
CA PRO A 75 -6.25 -12.44 -10.22
C PRO A 75 -7.15 -12.40 -8.97
N GLY A 76 -6.93 -11.41 -8.11
CA GLY A 76 -7.74 -11.22 -6.91
C GLY A 76 -7.28 -11.99 -5.67
N PHE A 77 -6.47 -13.05 -5.80
CA PHE A 77 -5.96 -13.78 -4.65
C PHE A 77 -4.61 -13.23 -4.18
N LYS A 78 -4.58 -12.62 -2.99
CA LYS A 78 -3.39 -11.96 -2.43
C LYS A 78 -3.06 -12.54 -1.05
N PRO A 79 -2.25 -13.62 -0.97
CA PRO A 79 -1.89 -14.25 0.30
C PRO A 79 -1.09 -13.34 1.24
N VAL A 80 -0.49 -12.28 0.71
CA VAL A 80 0.24 -11.25 1.46
C VAL A 80 -0.57 -10.72 2.65
N THR A 81 -1.84 -10.40 2.43
CA THR A 81 -2.72 -9.86 3.48
C THR A 81 -2.84 -10.83 4.65
N ALA A 82 -2.98 -12.13 4.38
CA ALA A 82 -3.07 -13.14 5.43
C ALA A 82 -1.77 -13.24 6.26
N VAL A 83 -0.62 -13.24 5.58
CA VAL A 83 0.70 -13.31 6.25
C VAL A 83 0.95 -12.05 7.08
N VAL A 84 0.59 -10.87 6.56
CA VAL A 84 0.71 -9.59 7.28
C VAL A 84 -0.18 -9.56 8.53
N ILE A 85 -1.40 -10.10 8.44
CA ILE A 85 -2.30 -10.21 9.60
C ILE A 85 -1.69 -11.13 10.66
N ILE A 86 -1.15 -12.27 10.26
CA ILE A 86 -0.48 -13.21 11.17
C ILE A 86 0.73 -12.55 11.82
N ALA A 87 1.58 -11.87 11.04
CA ALA A 87 2.73 -11.15 11.55
C ALA A 87 2.33 -10.11 12.61
N GLY A 88 1.33 -9.28 12.32
CA GLY A 88 0.82 -8.29 13.27
C GLY A 88 0.24 -8.93 14.52
N MET A 89 -0.63 -9.91 14.36
CA MET A 89 -1.35 -10.57 15.44
C MET A 89 -0.43 -11.27 16.46
N TYR A 90 0.65 -11.91 16.00
CA TYR A 90 1.57 -12.68 16.86
C TYR A 90 2.83 -11.94 17.28
N LEU A 91 3.40 -11.12 16.40
CA LEU A 91 4.69 -10.46 16.64
C LEU A 91 4.54 -8.97 17.00
N GLY A 92 3.33 -8.41 16.84
CA GLY A 92 3.01 -7.03 17.22
C GLY A 92 3.12 -6.02 16.07
N ILE A 93 2.90 -4.76 16.43
CA ILE A 93 2.74 -3.63 15.50
C ILE A 93 3.92 -3.51 14.52
N GLU A 94 5.13 -3.56 15.05
CA GLU A 94 6.37 -3.45 14.25
C GLU A 94 6.44 -4.54 13.18
N ALA A 95 6.23 -5.78 13.60
CA ALA A 95 6.33 -6.94 12.71
C ALA A 95 5.27 -6.92 11.60
N GLY A 96 4.03 -6.55 11.94
CA GLY A 96 2.96 -6.40 10.96
C GLY A 96 3.26 -5.34 9.92
N PHE A 97 3.74 -4.17 10.37
CA PHE A 97 4.11 -3.09 9.46
C PHE A 97 5.28 -3.46 8.56
N TYR A 98 6.39 -3.97 9.14
CA TYR A 98 7.56 -4.35 8.35
C TYR A 98 7.25 -5.45 7.34
N CYS A 99 6.52 -6.49 7.75
CA CYS A 99 6.14 -7.57 6.86
C CYS A 99 5.35 -7.05 5.65
N GLY A 100 4.36 -6.17 5.87
CA GLY A 100 3.56 -5.60 4.81
C GLY A 100 4.35 -4.65 3.90
N ALA A 101 5.07 -3.70 4.48
CA ALA A 101 5.83 -2.69 3.75
C ALA A 101 6.97 -3.30 2.94
N LEU A 102 7.78 -4.20 3.54
CA LEU A 102 8.89 -4.85 2.86
C LEU A 102 8.39 -5.80 1.75
N THR A 103 7.30 -6.52 1.98
CA THR A 103 6.71 -7.35 0.92
C THR A 103 6.31 -6.51 -0.29
N ALA A 104 5.64 -5.37 -0.09
CA ALA A 104 5.28 -4.46 -1.17
C ALA A 104 6.53 -3.97 -1.91
N LEU A 105 7.49 -3.45 -1.16
CA LEU A 105 8.71 -2.87 -1.71
C LEU A 105 9.47 -3.89 -2.57
N VAL A 106 9.79 -5.06 -2.01
CA VAL A 106 10.61 -6.07 -2.67
C VAL A 106 9.90 -6.66 -3.89
N THR A 107 8.63 -7.00 -3.77
CA THR A 107 7.91 -7.61 -4.90
C THR A 107 7.68 -6.62 -6.04
N ASN A 108 7.56 -5.33 -5.76
CA ASN A 108 7.36 -4.33 -6.80
C ASN A 108 8.65 -4.09 -7.63
N PHE A 109 9.84 -4.46 -7.14
CA PHE A 109 11.03 -4.49 -8.00
C PHE A 109 10.85 -5.46 -9.18
N TYR A 110 10.10 -6.53 -9.01
CA TYR A 110 9.82 -7.49 -10.08
C TYR A 110 8.57 -7.13 -10.89
N PHE A 111 7.47 -6.78 -10.20
CA PHE A 111 6.19 -6.46 -10.85
C PHE A 111 6.15 -5.05 -11.45
N GLY A 112 7.18 -4.27 -11.25
CA GLY A 112 7.29 -2.88 -11.66
C GLY A 112 7.13 -1.92 -10.48
N GLN A 113 8.04 -0.96 -10.40
CA GLN A 113 7.97 0.14 -9.44
C GLN A 113 7.13 1.28 -10.02
N GLY A 114 6.31 1.88 -9.17
CA GLY A 114 5.49 3.02 -9.54
C GLY A 114 5.09 3.84 -8.32
N MET A 115 4.40 4.94 -8.57
CA MET A 115 3.86 5.81 -7.50
C MET A 115 2.85 5.09 -6.60
N TYR A 116 2.34 3.92 -7.03
CA TYR A 116 1.48 3.07 -6.22
C TYR A 116 2.23 2.29 -5.13
N THR A 117 3.55 2.11 -5.25
CA THR A 117 4.36 1.35 -4.29
C THR A 117 4.28 1.92 -2.87
N PRO A 118 4.47 3.23 -2.63
CA PRO A 118 4.31 3.81 -1.29
C PRO A 118 2.90 3.60 -0.72
N PHE A 119 1.86 3.72 -1.55
CA PHE A 119 0.49 3.45 -1.13
C PHE A 119 0.29 2.01 -0.70
N GLN A 120 0.85 1.08 -1.45
CA GLN A 120 0.76 -0.35 -1.17
C GLN A 120 1.50 -0.69 0.12
N MET A 121 2.69 -0.12 0.34
CA MET A 121 3.45 -0.26 1.58
C MET A 121 2.65 0.23 2.79
N LEU A 122 2.04 1.41 2.67
CA LEU A 122 1.24 2.01 3.73
C LEU A 122 -0.02 1.17 4.01
N THR A 123 -0.72 0.73 2.97
CA THR A 123 -1.96 -0.04 3.12
C THR A 123 -1.72 -1.38 3.81
N TRP A 124 -0.74 -2.17 3.37
CA TRP A 124 -0.40 -3.42 4.05
C TRP A 124 0.21 -3.17 5.42
N GLY A 125 1.01 -2.13 5.59
CA GLY A 125 1.53 -1.73 6.89
C GLY A 125 0.42 -1.40 7.89
N LEU A 126 -0.59 -0.63 7.49
CA LEU A 126 -1.77 -0.31 8.32
C LEU A 126 -2.59 -1.55 8.68
N ILE A 127 -2.83 -2.45 7.72
CA ILE A 127 -3.50 -3.73 7.99
C ILE A 127 -2.73 -4.50 9.07
N GLY A 128 -1.39 -4.53 8.98
CA GLY A 128 -0.53 -5.16 9.97
C GLY A 128 -0.61 -4.50 11.35
N ILE A 129 -0.62 -3.18 11.42
CA ILE A 129 -0.78 -2.42 12.68
C ILE A 129 -2.14 -2.73 13.32
N ILE A 130 -3.22 -2.63 12.56
CA ILE A 130 -4.57 -2.88 13.05
C ILE A 130 -4.69 -4.33 13.56
N SER A 131 -4.15 -5.30 12.82
CA SER A 131 -4.15 -6.70 13.25
C SER A 131 -3.40 -6.93 14.56
N ALA A 132 -2.34 -6.15 14.83
CA ALA A 132 -1.62 -6.19 16.10
C ALA A 132 -2.44 -5.62 17.24
N LEU A 133 -3.13 -4.49 17.02
CA LEU A 133 -3.98 -3.85 18.04
C LEU A 133 -5.14 -4.75 18.49
N ILE A 134 -5.79 -5.41 17.54
CA ILE A 134 -6.90 -6.34 17.82
C ILE A 134 -6.45 -7.79 17.94
N GLY A 135 -5.15 -8.06 17.98
CA GLY A 135 -4.55 -9.39 17.97
C GLY A 135 -5.04 -10.30 19.10
N GLY A 136 -5.36 -9.74 20.26
CA GLY A 136 -5.94 -10.48 21.36
C GLY A 136 -7.32 -11.07 21.02
N LEU A 137 -8.15 -10.33 20.29
CA LEU A 137 -9.47 -10.77 19.83
C LEU A 137 -9.36 -11.76 18.67
N LEU A 138 -8.48 -11.47 17.70
CA LEU A 138 -8.25 -12.33 16.53
C LEU A 138 -7.76 -13.73 16.92
N ARG A 139 -6.91 -13.82 17.95
CA ARG A 139 -6.39 -15.12 18.45
C ARG A 139 -7.45 -15.95 19.18
N LYS A 140 -8.40 -15.29 19.84
CA LYS A 140 -9.44 -15.98 20.62
C LYS A 140 -10.58 -16.50 19.75
N ASN A 141 -10.90 -15.83 18.65
CA ASN A 141 -12.08 -16.16 17.86
C ASN A 141 -11.73 -16.25 16.36
N LYS A 142 -11.80 -17.49 15.83
CA LYS A 142 -11.53 -17.76 14.41
C LYS A 142 -12.51 -17.05 13.47
N ALA A 143 -13.77 -16.88 13.87
CA ALA A 143 -14.76 -16.16 13.07
C ALA A 143 -14.38 -14.68 12.90
N VAL A 144 -13.91 -14.02 13.96
CA VAL A 144 -13.44 -12.64 13.90
C VAL A 144 -12.20 -12.53 13.00
N LEU A 145 -11.29 -13.50 13.06
CA LEU A 145 -10.12 -13.54 12.17
C LEU A 145 -10.53 -13.66 10.69
N MET A 146 -11.50 -14.52 10.38
CA MET A 146 -12.02 -14.69 9.02
C MET A 146 -12.68 -13.41 8.50
N ILE A 147 -13.55 -12.81 9.32
CA ILE A 147 -14.23 -11.55 8.99
C ILE A 147 -13.20 -10.43 8.75
N TYR A 148 -12.22 -10.30 9.66
CA TYR A 148 -11.17 -9.31 9.52
C TYR A 148 -10.33 -9.54 8.26
N GLY A 149 -10.00 -10.78 7.93
CA GLY A 149 -9.25 -11.13 6.71
C GLY A 149 -9.97 -10.72 5.44
N VAL A 150 -11.28 -11.00 5.35
CA VAL A 150 -12.12 -10.56 4.22
C VAL A 150 -12.18 -9.03 4.16
N PHE A 151 -12.42 -8.38 5.29
CA PHE A 151 -12.51 -6.92 5.37
C PHE A 151 -11.20 -6.24 4.98
N ALA A 152 -10.06 -6.76 5.45
CA ALA A 152 -8.73 -6.27 5.08
C ALA A 152 -8.45 -6.41 3.58
N GLY A 153 -8.89 -7.52 2.95
CA GLY A 153 -8.78 -7.73 1.51
C GLY A 153 -9.60 -6.73 0.70
N VAL A 154 -10.85 -6.48 1.14
CA VAL A 154 -11.74 -5.50 0.51
C VAL A 154 -11.18 -4.08 0.67
N ILE A 155 -10.76 -3.69 1.87
CA ILE A 155 -10.15 -2.36 2.12
C ILE A 155 -8.90 -2.17 1.26
N PHE A 156 -8.04 -3.20 1.17
CA PHE A 156 -6.86 -3.13 0.33
C PHE A 156 -7.24 -2.85 -1.14
N SER A 157 -8.21 -3.59 -1.68
CA SER A 157 -8.66 -3.41 -3.07
C SER A 157 -9.25 -2.02 -3.29
N LEU A 158 -10.14 -1.57 -2.41
CA LEU A 158 -10.75 -0.23 -2.50
C LEU A 158 -9.70 0.89 -2.46
N LEU A 159 -8.72 0.81 -1.56
CA LEU A 159 -7.66 1.82 -1.47
C LEU A 159 -6.79 1.85 -2.73
N MET A 160 -6.48 0.68 -3.30
CA MET A 160 -5.72 0.61 -4.55
C MET A 160 -6.54 1.09 -5.75
N ASP A 161 -7.85 0.82 -5.78
CA ASP A 161 -8.76 1.30 -6.82
C ASP A 161 -8.92 2.82 -6.75
N ILE A 162 -9.09 3.40 -5.55
CA ILE A 162 -9.14 4.85 -5.34
C ILE A 162 -7.84 5.50 -5.85
N TYR A 163 -6.68 4.93 -5.52
CA TYR A 163 -5.41 5.41 -6.04
C TYR A 163 -5.40 5.38 -7.57
N THR A 164 -5.80 4.26 -8.17
CA THR A 164 -5.81 4.07 -9.63
C THR A 164 -6.77 5.07 -10.30
N VAL A 165 -7.94 5.29 -9.72
CA VAL A 165 -8.92 6.28 -10.21
C VAL A 165 -8.33 7.69 -10.17
N ILE A 166 -7.77 8.11 -9.04
CA ILE A 166 -7.18 9.45 -8.90
C ILE A 166 -6.04 9.65 -9.91
N TRP A 167 -5.18 8.63 -10.08
CA TRP A 167 -4.07 8.69 -11.01
C TRP A 167 -4.53 8.66 -12.48
N THR A 168 -5.48 7.81 -12.82
CA THR A 168 -5.97 7.61 -14.20
C THR A 168 -6.89 8.75 -14.64
N PHE A 169 -7.82 9.18 -13.81
CA PHE A 169 -8.71 10.31 -14.16
C PHE A 169 -7.98 11.65 -14.16
N GLY A 170 -6.90 11.80 -13.36
CA GLY A 170 -6.00 12.95 -13.49
C GLY A 170 -5.20 12.94 -14.80
N THR A 171 -5.09 11.80 -15.48
CA THR A 171 -4.33 11.63 -16.72
C THR A 171 -5.19 11.22 -17.92
N PHE A 172 -6.44 10.78 -17.71
CA PHE A 172 -7.32 10.28 -18.76
C PHE A 172 -7.91 11.44 -19.54
N ARG A 173 -7.54 11.51 -20.78
CA ARG A 173 -8.08 12.43 -21.78
C ARG A 173 -9.31 11.78 -22.42
N TRP A 174 -10.47 12.34 -22.19
CA TRP A 174 -11.64 12.04 -23.01
C TRP A 174 -11.34 12.57 -24.42
N SER A 175 -10.98 11.69 -25.32
CA SER A 175 -10.88 11.96 -26.77
C SER A 175 -12.23 11.78 -27.42
#